data_80c8ede33ed2bcfcd00f16116a385878
#
_entry.id   80c8ede33ed2bcfcd00f16116a385878
#
_cell.length_a   1.000
_cell.length_b   1.000
_cell.length_c   1.000
_cell.angle_alpha   90.00
_cell.angle_beta   90.00
_cell.angle_gamma   90.00
#
_symmetry.space_group_name_H-M   'P 1'
#
loop_
_entity.id
_entity.type
_entity.pdbx_description
1 polymer ?
#
loop_
_entity_poly.entity_id
_entity_poly.type
_entity_poly.pdbx_seq_one_letter_code
_entity_poly.pdbx_strand_id
1 'polypeptide(L)'
;MYEELLRNIGLGLNESRIFETLLKIGESSVQEISNKSKIHRRNVYDSLSKLQEKGLASESFIKGEKFFKPTDPKRLLELLKEKEQAVQKMLPEMQVLFKSVESETEAYFYKGIEGFKNYLSDILKTRETVYFIGAKAFWLDPRLEHFLNHFQKERKKLGIKFIHLFDHEVKEQKPEILKIVGKPYKFLPKKYSSDTAIDIFGPYIVAFVGVKPGKLDEEPLQFVIKNKKLADGYRKYFQFMWDHCEK
;
A
#
# COMPACT_ATOMS: atom_id res chain seq x y z
N MET A 1 -9.07 4.20 23.17
CA MET A 1 -8.14 5.10 22.46
C MET A 1 -7.19 4.30 21.55
N TYR A 2 -6.59 3.20 22.05
CA TYR A 2 -5.66 2.37 21.27
C TYR A 2 -6.28 1.08 20.70
N GLU A 3 -7.56 0.80 20.98
CA GLU A 3 -8.22 -0.48 20.62
C GLU A 3 -8.11 -0.80 19.13
N GLU A 4 -8.41 0.17 18.26
CA GLU A 4 -8.37 -0.02 16.80
C GLU A 4 -6.95 -0.32 16.31
N LEU A 5 -5.96 0.45 16.76
CA LEU A 5 -4.55 0.20 16.42
C LEU A 5 -4.09 -1.19 16.88
N LEU A 6 -4.41 -1.56 18.13
CA LEU A 6 -4.05 -2.87 18.69
C LEU A 6 -4.67 -4.02 17.90
N ARG A 7 -5.91 -3.86 17.43
CA ARG A 7 -6.57 -4.83 16.55
C ARG A 7 -5.86 -4.95 15.20
N ASN A 8 -5.49 -3.83 14.58
CA ASN A 8 -4.80 -3.80 13.30
C ASN A 8 -3.43 -4.50 13.35
N ILE A 9 -2.77 -4.51 14.49
CA ILE A 9 -1.51 -5.25 14.69
C ILE A 9 -1.71 -6.69 15.15
N GLY A 10 -2.97 -7.17 15.27
CA GLY A 10 -3.31 -8.58 15.46
C GLY A 10 -3.70 -8.99 16.89
N LEU A 11 -4.12 -8.06 17.73
CA LEU A 11 -4.81 -8.40 18.97
C LEU A 11 -6.31 -8.62 18.72
N GLY A 12 -6.91 -9.57 19.42
CA GLY A 12 -8.37 -9.73 19.42
C GLY A 12 -9.09 -8.55 20.08
N LEU A 13 -10.38 -8.39 19.83
CA LEU A 13 -11.17 -7.29 20.39
C LEU A 13 -11.07 -7.20 21.93
N ASN A 14 -11.29 -8.34 22.63
CA ASN A 14 -11.19 -8.37 24.08
C ASN A 14 -9.75 -8.20 24.57
N GLU A 15 -8.77 -8.77 23.88
CA GLU A 15 -7.35 -8.60 24.18
C GLU A 15 -6.96 -7.12 24.14
N SER A 16 -7.37 -6.39 23.08
CA SER A 16 -7.08 -4.96 22.91
C SER A 16 -7.67 -4.11 24.04
N ARG A 17 -8.93 -4.37 24.41
CA ARG A 17 -9.61 -3.68 25.52
C ARG A 17 -8.98 -3.98 26.87
N ILE A 18 -8.64 -5.24 27.12
CA ILE A 18 -8.02 -5.64 28.40
C ILE A 18 -6.61 -5.09 28.52
N PHE A 19 -5.81 -5.13 27.44
CA PHE A 19 -4.47 -4.56 27.44
C PHE A 19 -4.52 -3.03 27.66
N GLU A 20 -5.40 -2.31 26.95
CA GLU A 20 -5.60 -0.88 27.19
C GLU A 20 -6.07 -0.58 28.62
N THR A 21 -6.92 -1.44 29.18
CA THR A 21 -7.37 -1.31 30.58
C THR A 21 -6.19 -1.50 31.54
N LEU A 22 -5.40 -2.55 31.38
CA LEU A 22 -4.21 -2.80 32.20
C LEU A 22 -3.21 -1.66 32.13
N LEU A 23 -2.98 -1.06 30.96
CA LEU A 23 -2.11 0.12 30.83
C LEU A 23 -2.62 1.32 31.66
N LYS A 24 -3.94 1.43 31.87
CA LYS A 24 -4.56 2.54 32.64
C LYS A 24 -4.59 2.28 34.14
N ILE A 25 -4.84 1.03 34.56
CA ILE A 25 -5.03 0.71 35.97
C ILE A 25 -3.81 0.03 36.62
N GLY A 26 -2.86 -0.46 35.83
CA GLY A 26 -1.68 -1.17 36.33
C GLY A 26 -2.01 -2.60 36.77
N GLU A 27 -1.25 -3.10 37.77
CA GLU A 27 -1.42 -4.42 38.33
C GLU A 27 -2.80 -4.55 39.02
N SER A 28 -3.60 -5.52 38.61
CA SER A 28 -5.01 -5.60 39.02
C SER A 28 -5.51 -7.05 39.04
N SER A 29 -6.51 -7.30 39.86
CA SER A 29 -7.24 -8.59 39.90
C SER A 29 -8.13 -8.75 38.66
N VAL A 30 -8.48 -10.00 38.34
CA VAL A 30 -9.42 -10.31 37.25
C VAL A 30 -10.78 -9.61 37.45
N GLN A 31 -11.21 -9.50 38.71
CA GLN A 31 -12.48 -8.82 39.04
C GLN A 31 -12.43 -7.32 38.68
N GLU A 32 -11.31 -6.68 38.97
CA GLU A 32 -11.14 -5.24 38.71
C GLU A 32 -10.99 -5.00 37.20
N ILE A 33 -10.22 -5.83 36.49
CA ILE A 33 -10.10 -5.80 35.02
C ILE A 33 -11.47 -5.99 34.38
N SER A 34 -12.27 -6.95 34.82
CA SER A 34 -13.64 -7.20 34.31
C SER A 34 -14.54 -5.96 34.48
N ASN A 35 -14.54 -5.36 35.67
CA ASN A 35 -15.33 -4.19 35.98
C ASN A 35 -14.95 -2.97 35.13
N LYS A 36 -13.65 -2.74 34.93
CA LYS A 36 -13.12 -1.58 34.20
C LYS A 36 -13.22 -1.75 32.68
N SER A 37 -12.96 -2.94 32.17
CA SER A 37 -13.05 -3.25 30.74
C SER A 37 -14.47 -3.50 30.24
N LYS A 38 -15.42 -3.75 31.16
CA LYS A 38 -16.80 -4.21 30.90
C LYS A 38 -16.85 -5.51 30.11
N ILE A 39 -15.87 -6.39 30.31
CA ILE A 39 -15.77 -7.71 29.70
C ILE A 39 -16.08 -8.74 30.77
N HIS A 40 -16.93 -9.72 30.42
CA HIS A 40 -17.31 -10.80 31.34
C HIS A 40 -16.09 -11.57 31.84
N ARG A 41 -16.03 -11.89 33.13
CA ARG A 41 -14.88 -12.50 33.83
C ARG A 41 -14.27 -13.70 33.10
N ARG A 42 -15.08 -14.57 32.52
CA ARG A 42 -14.61 -15.72 31.74
C ARG A 42 -13.77 -15.27 30.53
N ASN A 43 -14.26 -14.31 29.77
CA ASN A 43 -13.56 -13.77 28.62
C ASN A 43 -12.28 -12.97 29.00
N VAL A 44 -12.24 -12.44 30.24
CA VAL A 44 -11.05 -11.79 30.78
C VAL A 44 -9.93 -12.81 30.95
N TYR A 45 -10.21 -14.00 31.54
CA TYR A 45 -9.20 -15.06 31.68
C TYR A 45 -8.66 -15.52 30.34
N ASP A 46 -9.55 -15.82 29.37
CA ASP A 46 -9.18 -16.26 28.03
C ASP A 46 -8.28 -15.23 27.32
N SER A 47 -8.62 -13.95 27.48
CA SER A 47 -7.85 -12.87 26.85
C SER A 47 -6.53 -12.59 27.56
N LEU A 48 -6.49 -12.71 28.89
CA LEU A 48 -5.24 -12.59 29.65
C LEU A 48 -4.28 -13.72 29.30
N SER A 49 -4.75 -14.98 29.16
CA SER A 49 -3.92 -16.09 28.66
C SER A 49 -3.28 -15.76 27.32
N LYS A 50 -4.06 -15.27 26.35
CA LYS A 50 -3.57 -14.87 25.03
C LYS A 50 -2.60 -13.68 25.10
N LEU A 51 -2.83 -12.73 25.98
CA LEU A 51 -1.91 -11.62 26.20
C LEU A 51 -0.58 -12.10 26.81
N GLN A 52 -0.63 -13.08 27.74
CA GLN A 52 0.56 -13.72 28.31
C GLN A 52 1.34 -14.51 27.24
N GLU A 53 0.68 -15.29 26.38
CA GLU A 53 1.31 -15.99 25.26
C GLU A 53 2.04 -15.02 24.31
N LYS A 54 1.51 -13.81 24.14
CA LYS A 54 2.13 -12.72 23.37
C LYS A 54 3.18 -11.93 24.15
N GLY A 55 3.35 -12.22 25.44
CA GLY A 55 4.26 -11.49 26.32
C GLY A 55 3.80 -10.06 26.63
N LEU A 56 2.51 -9.75 26.50
CA LEU A 56 1.92 -8.43 26.74
C LEU A 56 1.35 -8.28 28.15
N ALA A 57 1.16 -9.36 28.88
CA ALA A 57 0.77 -9.38 30.27
C ALA A 57 1.58 -10.40 31.05
N SER A 58 1.76 -10.18 32.35
CA SER A 58 2.34 -11.13 33.28
C SER A 58 1.42 -11.30 34.48
N GLU A 59 1.45 -12.47 35.13
CA GLU A 59 0.73 -12.74 36.37
C GLU A 59 1.66 -12.64 37.58
N SER A 60 1.09 -12.25 38.70
CA SER A 60 1.73 -12.27 40.01
C SER A 60 0.76 -12.81 41.07
N PHE A 61 1.27 -13.21 42.20
CA PHE A 61 0.46 -13.68 43.33
C PHE A 61 0.65 -12.72 44.50
N ILE A 62 -0.46 -12.12 44.94
CA ILE A 62 -0.47 -11.23 46.10
C ILE A 62 -1.44 -11.82 47.14
N LYS A 63 -0.96 -12.20 48.30
CA LYS A 63 -1.75 -12.81 49.39
C LYS A 63 -2.60 -14.01 48.95
N GLY A 64 -2.08 -14.84 47.99
CA GLY A 64 -2.75 -16.03 47.50
C GLY A 64 -3.74 -15.78 46.34
N GLU A 65 -3.94 -14.56 45.92
CA GLU A 65 -4.78 -14.21 44.79
C GLU A 65 -3.95 -13.86 43.53
N LYS A 66 -4.50 -14.14 42.34
CA LYS A 66 -3.87 -13.83 41.05
C LYS A 66 -4.12 -12.37 40.66
N PHE A 67 -3.03 -11.68 40.37
CA PHE A 67 -3.02 -10.35 39.79
C PHE A 67 -2.34 -10.38 38.42
N PHE A 68 -2.71 -9.45 37.55
CA PHE A 68 -2.16 -9.31 36.22
C PHE A 68 -1.69 -7.87 36.01
N LYS A 69 -0.53 -7.73 35.37
CA LYS A 69 0.02 -6.42 35.02
C LYS A 69 0.43 -6.40 33.55
N PRO A 70 0.37 -5.23 32.89
CA PRO A 70 0.87 -5.10 31.54
C PRO A 70 2.40 -5.20 31.53
N THR A 71 2.98 -5.71 30.46
CA THR A 71 4.41 -5.59 30.19
C THR A 71 4.72 -4.27 29.48
N ASP A 72 6.01 -3.97 29.26
CA ASP A 72 6.41 -2.78 28.51
C ASP A 72 5.73 -2.76 27.12
N PRO A 73 5.02 -1.68 26.74
CA PRO A 73 4.40 -1.57 25.41
C PRO A 73 5.38 -1.72 24.23
N LYS A 74 6.69 -1.56 24.44
CA LYS A 74 7.72 -1.85 23.43
C LYS A 74 7.64 -3.28 22.92
N ARG A 75 7.10 -4.22 23.71
CA ARG A 75 6.88 -5.61 23.31
C ARG A 75 6.00 -5.72 22.06
N LEU A 76 5.11 -4.76 21.81
CA LEU A 76 4.31 -4.73 20.57
C LEU A 76 5.19 -4.60 19.31
N LEU A 77 6.26 -3.79 19.38
CA LEU A 77 7.21 -3.65 18.26
C LEU A 77 8.01 -4.93 18.05
N GLU A 78 8.39 -5.60 19.13
CA GLU A 78 9.10 -6.89 19.04
C GLU A 78 8.22 -7.97 18.39
N LEU A 79 6.94 -8.07 18.77
CA LEU A 79 5.98 -8.98 18.16
C LEU A 79 5.80 -8.73 16.66
N LEU A 80 5.75 -7.47 16.23
CA LEU A 80 5.69 -7.13 14.81
C LEU A 80 6.94 -7.57 14.08
N LYS A 81 8.12 -7.36 14.67
CA LYS A 81 9.40 -7.78 14.11
C LYS A 81 9.53 -9.31 14.01
N GLU A 82 9.05 -10.05 15.02
CA GLU A 82 9.00 -11.52 14.98
C GLU A 82 8.12 -12.02 13.83
N LYS A 83 6.94 -11.42 13.62
CA LYS A 83 6.04 -11.75 12.50
C LYS A 83 6.67 -11.41 11.15
N GLU A 84 7.31 -10.25 11.04
CA GLU A 84 8.05 -9.85 9.83
C GLU A 84 9.13 -10.88 9.47
N GLN A 85 9.94 -11.28 10.45
CA GLN A 85 10.98 -12.28 10.26
C GLN A 85 10.41 -13.64 9.84
N ALA A 86 9.28 -14.06 10.42
CA ALA A 86 8.61 -15.29 10.05
C ALA A 86 8.15 -15.25 8.57
N VAL A 87 7.54 -14.14 8.14
CA VAL A 87 7.15 -13.95 6.74
C VAL A 87 8.38 -13.92 5.84
N GLN A 88 9.46 -13.24 6.21
CA GLN A 88 10.69 -13.18 5.43
C GLN A 88 11.31 -14.55 5.17
N LYS A 89 11.23 -15.48 6.15
CA LYS A 89 11.72 -16.85 6.00
C LYS A 89 10.91 -17.67 5.01
N MET A 90 9.59 -17.49 4.97
CA MET A 90 8.69 -18.21 4.08
C MET A 90 8.60 -17.61 2.68
N LEU A 91 8.95 -16.32 2.55
CA LEU A 91 8.78 -15.55 1.31
C LEU A 91 9.47 -16.19 0.08
N PRO A 92 10.69 -16.77 0.17
CA PRO A 92 11.31 -17.42 -0.98
C PRO A 92 10.48 -18.58 -1.55
N GLU A 93 9.93 -19.43 -0.69
CA GLU A 93 9.08 -20.56 -1.10
C GLU A 93 7.78 -20.08 -1.73
N MET A 94 7.13 -19.08 -1.11
CA MET A 94 5.94 -18.44 -1.67
C MET A 94 6.20 -17.81 -3.03
N GLN A 95 7.38 -17.21 -3.23
CA GLN A 95 7.78 -16.62 -4.51
C GLN A 95 8.00 -17.68 -5.60
N VAL A 96 8.53 -18.85 -5.26
CA VAL A 96 8.65 -19.98 -6.21
C VAL A 96 7.26 -20.45 -6.66
N LEU A 97 6.35 -20.67 -5.73
CA LEU A 97 4.97 -21.04 -6.03
C LEU A 97 4.27 -19.99 -6.89
N PHE A 98 4.43 -18.71 -6.56
CA PHE A 98 3.84 -17.62 -7.32
C PHE A 98 4.33 -17.60 -8.78
N LYS A 99 5.66 -17.74 -8.99
CA LYS A 99 6.25 -17.75 -10.33
C LYS A 99 5.88 -19.00 -11.15
N SER A 100 5.61 -20.14 -10.51
CA SER A 100 5.26 -21.38 -11.20
C SER A 100 3.91 -21.33 -11.94
N VAL A 101 3.04 -20.38 -11.57
CA VAL A 101 1.72 -20.14 -12.19
C VAL A 101 1.72 -18.93 -13.11
N GLU A 102 2.84 -18.22 -13.25
CA GLU A 102 2.93 -16.99 -14.04
C GLU A 102 2.87 -17.30 -15.53
N SER A 103 1.92 -16.68 -16.24
CA SER A 103 1.77 -16.82 -17.70
C SER A 103 2.56 -15.73 -18.44
N GLU A 104 3.05 -16.02 -19.66
CA GLU A 104 3.67 -15.02 -20.53
C GLU A 104 2.68 -13.95 -21.00
N THR A 105 1.38 -14.28 -21.03
CA THR A 105 0.31 -13.38 -21.44
C THR A 105 -0.80 -13.42 -20.40
N GLU A 106 -1.05 -12.28 -19.80
CA GLU A 106 -2.06 -12.11 -18.76
C GLU A 106 -2.89 -10.85 -19.04
N ALA A 107 -4.18 -10.89 -18.68
CA ALA A 107 -5.05 -9.72 -18.65
C ALA A 107 -5.86 -9.76 -17.36
N TYR A 108 -5.78 -8.69 -16.56
CA TYR A 108 -6.45 -8.61 -15.27
C TYR A 108 -6.72 -7.16 -14.87
N PHE A 109 -7.35 -6.96 -13.72
CA PHE A 109 -7.67 -5.63 -13.20
C PHE A 109 -6.98 -5.42 -11.87
N TYR A 110 -6.50 -4.20 -11.68
CA TYR A 110 -6.24 -3.65 -10.36
C TYR A 110 -7.40 -2.73 -9.96
N LYS A 111 -7.92 -2.89 -8.76
CA LYS A 111 -9.05 -2.12 -8.26
C LYS A 111 -8.70 -1.38 -6.96
N GLY A 112 -9.20 -0.15 -6.83
CA GLY A 112 -9.02 0.67 -5.63
C GLY A 112 -7.58 1.17 -5.45
N ILE A 113 -7.34 1.80 -4.32
CA ILE A 113 -6.03 2.38 -3.97
C ILE A 113 -4.95 1.30 -3.79
N GLU A 114 -5.29 0.16 -3.20
CA GLU A 114 -4.33 -0.95 -3.06
C GLU A 114 -3.95 -1.55 -4.41
N GLY A 115 -4.91 -1.65 -5.34
CA GLY A 115 -4.62 -2.02 -6.72
C GLY A 115 -3.67 -1.05 -7.41
N PHE A 116 -3.84 0.26 -7.18
CA PHE A 116 -2.91 1.28 -7.69
C PHE A 116 -1.50 1.13 -7.09
N LYS A 117 -1.36 0.77 -5.81
CA LYS A 117 -0.06 0.47 -5.20
C LYS A 117 0.60 -0.75 -5.83
N ASN A 118 -0.18 -1.78 -6.19
CA ASN A 118 0.34 -2.96 -6.91
C ASN A 118 0.90 -2.58 -8.28
N TYR A 119 0.17 -1.77 -9.05
CA TYR A 119 0.66 -1.22 -10.32
C TYR A 119 1.99 -0.48 -10.14
N LEU A 120 2.14 0.37 -9.12
CA LEU A 120 3.40 1.06 -8.83
C LEU A 120 4.53 0.08 -8.46
N SER A 121 4.21 -0.99 -7.72
CA SER A 121 5.17 -2.04 -7.39
C SER A 121 5.65 -2.78 -8.63
N ASP A 122 4.78 -3.01 -9.62
CA ASP A 122 5.18 -3.64 -10.89
C ASP A 122 6.14 -2.75 -11.70
N ILE A 123 5.96 -1.43 -11.68
CA ILE A 123 6.94 -0.49 -12.25
C ILE A 123 8.33 -0.68 -11.60
N LEU A 124 8.40 -0.76 -10.26
CA LEU A 124 9.68 -0.95 -9.57
C LEU A 124 10.33 -2.31 -9.89
N LYS A 125 9.54 -3.37 -10.09
CA LYS A 125 10.03 -4.71 -10.44
C LYS A 125 10.65 -4.76 -11.82
N THR A 126 10.05 -4.07 -12.81
CA THR A 126 10.55 -4.09 -14.19
C THR A 126 11.85 -3.33 -14.35
N ARG A 127 12.09 -2.29 -13.56
CA ARG A 127 13.26 -1.39 -13.63
C ARG A 127 13.49 -0.77 -15.00
N GLU A 128 12.44 -0.68 -15.81
CA GLU A 128 12.49 -0.14 -17.17
C GLU A 128 11.89 1.27 -17.24
N THR A 129 12.13 1.96 -18.35
CA THR A 129 11.50 3.26 -18.63
C THR A 129 9.98 3.11 -18.72
N VAL A 130 9.26 4.03 -18.09
CA VAL A 130 7.80 4.11 -18.16
C VAL A 130 7.40 5.23 -19.12
N TYR A 131 6.52 4.92 -20.06
CA TYR A 131 5.95 5.83 -21.03
C TYR A 131 4.49 6.08 -20.70
N PHE A 132 4.10 7.34 -20.56
CA PHE A 132 2.76 7.77 -20.15
C PHE A 132 2.06 8.47 -21.30
N ILE A 133 0.92 7.96 -21.76
CA ILE A 133 0.07 8.57 -22.79
C ILE A 133 -1.17 9.13 -22.11
N GLY A 134 -1.48 10.40 -22.33
CA GLY A 134 -2.62 11.07 -21.70
C GLY A 134 -2.47 11.22 -20.18
N ALA A 135 -1.23 11.35 -19.68
CA ALA A 135 -0.96 11.43 -18.24
C ALA A 135 -1.79 12.54 -17.58
N LYS A 136 -2.46 12.22 -16.47
CA LYS A 136 -3.39 13.10 -15.74
C LYS A 136 -2.85 13.61 -14.40
N ALA A 137 -1.54 13.55 -14.18
CA ALA A 137 -0.92 14.04 -12.94
C ALA A 137 -1.43 13.36 -11.65
N PHE A 138 -1.72 12.05 -11.66
CA PHE A 138 -2.20 11.29 -10.49
C PHE A 138 -1.26 11.34 -9.28
N TRP A 139 0.01 11.66 -9.50
CA TRP A 139 1.01 11.87 -8.47
C TRP A 139 0.65 12.98 -7.46
N LEU A 140 -0.41 13.76 -7.73
CA LEU A 140 -0.92 14.82 -6.86
C LEU A 140 -2.10 14.36 -6.00
N ASP A 141 -2.55 13.10 -6.11
CA ASP A 141 -3.66 12.58 -5.29
C ASP A 141 -3.24 12.49 -3.81
N PRO A 142 -3.90 13.22 -2.89
CA PRO A 142 -3.52 13.26 -1.48
C PRO A 142 -3.56 11.90 -0.78
N ARG A 143 -4.43 10.99 -1.23
CA ARG A 143 -4.58 9.64 -0.67
C ARG A 143 -3.31 8.79 -0.85
N LEU A 144 -2.46 9.18 -1.79
CA LEU A 144 -1.25 8.45 -2.17
C LEU A 144 0.03 9.12 -1.68
N GLU A 145 -0.03 10.30 -1.08
CA GLU A 145 1.15 11.14 -0.78
C GLU A 145 2.27 10.37 -0.07
N HIS A 146 1.95 9.70 1.03
CA HIS A 146 2.96 8.96 1.80
C HIS A 146 3.59 7.82 0.97
N PHE A 147 2.76 7.07 0.25
CA PHE A 147 3.23 5.96 -0.58
C PHE A 147 4.06 6.46 -1.77
N LEU A 148 3.61 7.51 -2.43
CA LEU A 148 4.30 8.12 -3.58
C LEU A 148 5.67 8.69 -3.21
N ASN A 149 5.81 9.27 -2.02
CA ASN A 149 7.09 9.75 -1.51
C ASN A 149 8.13 8.61 -1.40
N HIS A 150 7.70 7.45 -0.90
CA HIS A 150 8.56 6.26 -0.85
C HIS A 150 8.87 5.72 -2.25
N PHE A 151 7.83 5.54 -3.07
CA PHE A 151 7.95 5.07 -4.45
C PHE A 151 8.91 5.94 -5.27
N GLN A 152 8.82 7.27 -5.20
CA GLN A 152 9.70 8.18 -5.94
C GLN A 152 11.17 8.07 -5.51
N LYS A 153 11.44 7.82 -4.22
CA LYS A 153 12.81 7.55 -3.73
C LYS A 153 13.36 6.26 -4.33
N GLU A 154 12.60 5.17 -4.26
CA GLU A 154 13.02 3.87 -4.81
C GLU A 154 13.15 3.92 -6.34
N ARG A 155 12.20 4.56 -7.05
CA ARG A 155 12.28 4.77 -8.50
C ARG A 155 13.59 5.47 -8.92
N LYS A 156 13.94 6.56 -8.22
CA LYS A 156 15.18 7.31 -8.50
C LYS A 156 16.41 6.48 -8.22
N LYS A 157 16.45 5.75 -7.11
CA LYS A 157 17.54 4.83 -6.75
C LYS A 157 17.74 3.73 -7.79
N LEU A 158 16.65 3.21 -8.36
CA LEU A 158 16.67 2.20 -9.40
C LEU A 158 16.93 2.78 -10.81
N GLY A 159 17.04 4.09 -10.96
CA GLY A 159 17.30 4.76 -12.25
C GLY A 159 16.14 4.68 -13.25
N ILE A 160 14.92 4.38 -12.79
CA ILE A 160 13.75 4.25 -13.67
C ILE A 160 13.36 5.63 -14.22
N LYS A 161 13.38 5.76 -15.54
CA LYS A 161 13.02 7.00 -16.24
C LYS A 161 11.53 7.05 -16.53
N PHE A 162 10.96 8.24 -16.41
CA PHE A 162 9.58 8.56 -16.75
C PHE A 162 9.54 9.50 -17.95
N ILE A 163 8.74 9.16 -18.97
CA ILE A 163 8.56 9.98 -20.17
C ILE A 163 7.05 10.23 -20.31
N HIS A 164 6.63 11.47 -20.08
CA HIS A 164 5.23 11.83 -20.03
C HIS A 164 4.77 12.54 -21.30
N LEU A 165 3.73 11.99 -21.91
CA LEU A 165 2.88 12.69 -22.86
C LEU A 165 1.60 13.06 -22.11
N PHE A 166 1.60 14.27 -21.51
CA PHE A 166 0.49 14.74 -20.71
C PHE A 166 -0.75 15.05 -21.54
N ASP A 167 -1.91 14.84 -20.96
CA ASP A 167 -3.12 15.43 -21.48
C ASP A 167 -3.03 16.98 -21.43
N HIS A 168 -3.64 17.65 -22.40
CA HIS A 168 -3.58 19.12 -22.50
C HIS A 168 -4.10 19.82 -21.25
N GLU A 169 -5.14 19.31 -20.62
CA GLU A 169 -5.75 19.88 -19.41
C GLU A 169 -4.77 19.99 -18.24
N VAL A 170 -3.77 19.14 -18.15
CA VAL A 170 -2.77 19.17 -17.09
C VAL A 170 -1.94 20.44 -17.14
N LYS A 171 -1.68 20.97 -18.33
CA LYS A 171 -0.94 22.23 -18.50
C LYS A 171 -1.64 23.43 -17.83
N GLU A 172 -2.98 23.43 -17.89
CA GLU A 172 -3.80 24.53 -17.36
C GLU A 172 -4.17 24.30 -15.88
N GLN A 173 -4.53 23.05 -15.50
CA GLN A 173 -5.14 22.75 -14.22
C GLN A 173 -4.14 22.28 -13.15
N LYS A 174 -3.03 21.66 -13.57
CA LYS A 174 -2.06 21.01 -12.66
C LYS A 174 -0.60 21.22 -13.06
N PRO A 175 -0.17 22.47 -13.34
CA PRO A 175 1.19 22.75 -13.79
C PRO A 175 2.27 22.39 -12.76
N GLU A 176 1.93 22.29 -11.47
CA GLU A 176 2.84 21.91 -10.39
C GLU A 176 3.45 20.52 -10.59
N ILE A 177 2.75 19.60 -11.28
CA ILE A 177 3.24 18.24 -11.54
C ILE A 177 4.55 18.26 -12.34
N LEU A 178 4.74 19.24 -13.20
CA LEU A 178 5.90 19.35 -14.07
C LEU A 178 7.21 19.51 -13.28
N LYS A 179 7.13 20.14 -12.09
CA LYS A 179 8.28 20.25 -11.16
C LYS A 179 8.57 18.94 -10.46
N ILE A 180 7.55 18.12 -10.21
CA ILE A 180 7.68 16.83 -9.50
C ILE A 180 8.28 15.77 -10.42
N VAL A 181 7.77 15.65 -11.65
CA VAL A 181 8.22 14.60 -12.59
C VAL A 181 9.48 14.97 -13.35
N GLY A 182 9.69 16.26 -13.61
CA GLY A 182 10.82 16.74 -14.41
C GLY A 182 10.69 16.40 -15.90
N LYS A 183 11.71 16.77 -16.68
CA LYS A 183 11.78 16.42 -18.12
C LYS A 183 12.31 14.98 -18.30
N PRO A 184 11.99 14.30 -19.46
CA PRO A 184 11.27 14.85 -20.62
C PRO A 184 9.76 14.70 -20.51
N TYR A 185 9.02 15.70 -20.97
CA TYR A 185 7.57 15.65 -21.15
C TYR A 185 7.13 16.49 -22.35
N LYS A 186 5.96 16.15 -22.92
CA LYS A 186 5.22 16.89 -23.95
C LYS A 186 3.73 16.87 -23.63
N PHE A 187 2.92 17.59 -24.42
CA PHE A 187 1.48 17.66 -24.24
C PHE A 187 0.76 17.17 -25.51
N LEU A 188 -0.32 16.42 -25.31
CA LEU A 188 -1.26 16.10 -26.38
C LEU A 188 -1.97 17.38 -26.83
N PRO A 189 -2.26 17.53 -28.14
CA PRO A 189 -3.11 18.63 -28.61
C PRO A 189 -4.51 18.54 -27.98
N LYS A 190 -5.11 19.69 -27.63
CA LYS A 190 -6.40 19.80 -26.92
C LYS A 190 -7.51 18.94 -27.52
N LYS A 191 -7.58 18.85 -28.84
CA LYS A 191 -8.59 18.03 -29.56
C LYS A 191 -8.52 16.52 -29.27
N TYR A 192 -7.44 16.04 -28.63
CA TYR A 192 -7.25 14.64 -28.26
C TYR A 192 -7.31 14.41 -26.74
N SER A 193 -7.74 15.41 -25.98
CA SER A 193 -8.01 15.22 -24.55
C SER A 193 -9.09 14.16 -24.34
N SER A 194 -8.89 13.29 -23.35
CA SER A 194 -9.81 12.19 -23.04
C SER A 194 -9.75 11.85 -21.55
N ASP A 195 -10.76 11.15 -21.05
CA ASP A 195 -10.83 10.66 -19.67
C ASP A 195 -10.05 9.32 -19.48
N THR A 196 -9.06 9.07 -20.33
CA THR A 196 -8.26 7.86 -20.30
C THR A 196 -6.77 8.18 -20.25
N ALA A 197 -5.99 7.25 -19.69
CA ALA A 197 -4.54 7.28 -19.77
C ALA A 197 -4.00 5.86 -20.02
N ILE A 198 -2.84 5.76 -20.65
CA ILE A 198 -2.18 4.48 -20.90
C ILE A 198 -0.72 4.60 -20.47
N ASP A 199 -0.27 3.67 -19.64
CA ASP A 199 1.10 3.57 -19.20
C ASP A 199 1.73 2.28 -19.75
N ILE A 200 2.96 2.38 -20.25
CA ILE A 200 3.67 1.28 -20.89
C ILE A 200 5.03 1.11 -20.23
N PHE A 201 5.30 -0.06 -19.64
CA PHE A 201 6.59 -0.37 -19.02
C PHE A 201 6.86 -1.88 -19.04
N GLY A 202 8.10 -2.28 -19.25
CA GLY A 202 8.44 -3.69 -19.38
C GLY A 202 7.47 -4.43 -20.32
N PRO A 203 6.88 -5.55 -19.91
CA PRO A 203 5.87 -6.26 -20.69
C PRO A 203 4.43 -5.71 -20.48
N TYR A 204 4.26 -4.64 -19.71
CA TYR A 204 2.95 -4.17 -19.28
C TYR A 204 2.41 -3.02 -20.12
N ILE A 205 1.10 -3.06 -20.35
CA ILE A 205 0.25 -1.96 -20.78
C ILE A 205 -0.83 -1.82 -19.71
N VAL A 206 -0.95 -0.65 -19.11
CA VAL A 206 -1.94 -0.37 -18.08
C VAL A 206 -2.81 0.80 -18.55
N ALA A 207 -4.09 0.53 -18.76
CA ALA A 207 -5.06 1.55 -19.15
C ALA A 207 -5.90 1.98 -17.95
N PHE A 208 -6.13 3.28 -17.86
CA PHE A 208 -6.96 3.93 -16.83
C PHE A 208 -8.16 4.57 -17.51
N VAL A 209 -9.31 4.51 -16.85
CA VAL A 209 -10.57 5.13 -17.31
C VAL A 209 -11.14 6.04 -16.23
N GLY A 210 -11.94 7.03 -16.64
CA GLY A 210 -12.58 7.96 -15.71
C GLY A 210 -11.61 8.87 -14.96
N VAL A 211 -10.44 9.15 -15.55
CA VAL A 211 -9.35 9.88 -14.89
C VAL A 211 -9.41 11.37 -15.12
N LYS A 212 -9.19 12.16 -14.07
CA LYS A 212 -9.19 13.63 -14.09
C LYS A 212 -7.83 14.21 -13.66
N PRO A 213 -7.50 15.43 -14.04
CA PRO A 213 -6.24 16.05 -13.66
C PRO A 213 -6.02 16.09 -12.14
N GLY A 214 -4.93 15.46 -11.68
CA GLY A 214 -4.47 15.49 -10.29
C GLY A 214 -5.21 14.57 -9.32
N LYS A 215 -6.17 13.76 -9.79
CA LYS A 215 -6.96 12.90 -8.91
C LYS A 215 -7.34 11.60 -9.60
N LEU A 216 -7.22 10.50 -8.86
CA LEU A 216 -7.83 9.22 -9.23
C LEU A 216 -9.31 9.21 -8.84
N ASP A 217 -10.09 8.38 -9.50
CA ASP A 217 -11.48 8.12 -9.12
C ASP A 217 -11.58 7.58 -7.67
N GLU A 218 -12.77 7.50 -7.09
CA GLU A 218 -12.97 6.95 -5.73
C GLU A 218 -12.54 5.49 -5.66
N GLU A 219 -12.95 4.70 -6.64
CA GLU A 219 -12.50 3.33 -6.86
C GLU A 219 -11.74 3.20 -8.19
N PRO A 220 -10.47 3.63 -8.26
CA PRO A 220 -9.73 3.58 -9.51
C PRO A 220 -9.62 2.15 -10.03
N LEU A 221 -9.89 1.99 -11.33
CA LEU A 221 -9.79 0.72 -12.03
C LEU A 221 -8.68 0.80 -13.08
N GLN A 222 -7.75 -0.12 -13.03
CA GLN A 222 -6.67 -0.26 -13.98
C GLN A 222 -6.82 -1.57 -14.75
N PHE A 223 -6.86 -1.49 -16.07
CA PHE A 223 -6.85 -2.63 -16.97
C PHE A 223 -5.41 -2.97 -17.30
N VAL A 224 -4.93 -4.10 -16.83
CA VAL A 224 -3.54 -4.52 -16.97
C VAL A 224 -3.45 -5.61 -18.02
N ILE A 225 -2.59 -5.41 -19.01
CA ILE A 225 -2.22 -6.43 -20.00
C ILE A 225 -0.72 -6.65 -19.88
N LYS A 226 -0.32 -7.88 -19.61
CA LYS A 226 1.08 -8.30 -19.58
C LYS A 226 1.38 -9.13 -20.82
N ASN A 227 2.01 -8.52 -21.81
CA ASN A 227 2.48 -9.17 -23.02
C ASN A 227 3.57 -8.32 -23.66
N LYS A 228 4.78 -8.87 -23.75
CA LYS A 228 5.94 -8.12 -24.24
C LYS A 228 5.78 -7.62 -25.68
N LYS A 229 5.28 -8.46 -26.59
CA LYS A 229 5.13 -8.09 -28.01
C LYS A 229 4.13 -6.94 -28.17
N LEU A 230 3.04 -6.99 -27.42
CA LEU A 230 2.02 -5.93 -27.43
C LEU A 230 2.58 -4.62 -26.85
N ALA A 231 3.27 -4.69 -25.71
CA ALA A 231 3.91 -3.51 -25.10
C ALA A 231 4.95 -2.88 -26.03
N ASP A 232 5.76 -3.69 -26.75
CA ASP A 232 6.70 -3.21 -27.76
C ASP A 232 5.98 -2.48 -28.92
N GLY A 233 4.82 -2.97 -29.34
CA GLY A 233 3.95 -2.32 -30.34
C GLY A 233 3.45 -0.96 -29.85
N TYR A 234 2.95 -0.90 -28.61
CA TYR A 234 2.47 0.36 -28.01
C TYR A 234 3.56 1.40 -27.80
N ARG A 235 4.82 0.98 -27.53
CA ARG A 235 5.96 1.92 -27.49
C ARG A 235 6.20 2.61 -28.84
N LYS A 236 5.97 1.91 -29.96
CA LYS A 236 6.05 2.51 -31.31
C LYS A 236 4.96 3.55 -31.53
N TYR A 237 3.72 3.28 -31.06
CA TYR A 237 2.64 4.26 -31.09
C TYR A 237 2.95 5.45 -30.19
N PHE A 238 3.50 5.23 -29.00
CA PHE A 238 3.97 6.32 -28.14
C PHE A 238 5.01 7.19 -28.87
N GLN A 239 6.01 6.58 -29.51
CA GLN A 239 7.06 7.31 -30.24
C GLN A 239 6.46 8.14 -31.38
N PHE A 240 5.55 7.57 -32.15
CA PHE A 240 4.82 8.31 -33.20
C PHE A 240 4.10 9.53 -32.62
N MET A 241 3.33 9.37 -31.54
CA MET A 241 2.64 10.49 -30.87
C MET A 241 3.64 11.51 -30.34
N TRP A 242 4.72 11.04 -29.71
CA TRP A 242 5.77 11.90 -29.18
C TRP A 242 6.40 12.79 -30.24
N ASP A 243 6.69 12.26 -31.41
CA ASP A 243 7.32 12.99 -32.49
C ASP A 243 6.41 14.08 -33.08
N HIS A 244 5.09 13.91 -32.98
CA HIS A 244 4.08 14.82 -33.52
C HIS A 244 3.46 15.77 -32.47
N CYS A 245 3.88 15.69 -31.18
CA CYS A 245 3.40 16.58 -30.13
C CYS A 245 4.41 17.72 -29.86
N GLU A 246 3.87 18.87 -29.47
CA GLU A 246 4.65 20.05 -29.13
C GLU A 246 5.27 19.93 -27.72
N LYS A 247 6.35 20.70 -27.50
CA LYS A 247 7.04 20.78 -26.20
C LYS A 247 6.26 21.62 -25.21
#